data_7582c2e58f137ee75de5e62d6ed40db4
#
_entry.id   7582c2e58f137ee75de5e62d6ed40db4
#
_cell.length_a   1.000
_cell.length_b   1.000
_cell.length_c   1.000
_cell.angle_alpha   90.00
_cell.angle_beta   90.00
_cell.angle_gamma   90.00
#
_symmetry.space_group_name_H-M   'P 1'
#
loop_
_entity.id
_entity.type
_entity.pdbx_description
1 polymer ?
#
loop_
_entity_poly.entity_id
_entity_poly.type
_entity_poly.pdbx_seq_one_letter_code
_entity_poly.pdbx_strand_id
1 'polypeptide(L)'
;MRTQGLFFRDQARALSKEHEVDVLYCHRGKRFYSNLYTDDGIKTFYWGYRLRIGSILGMISRIFIYCMMFILYQKKRKVDIIHCHSVAFNQDGSAGIAGVILGKLFSIPVVITEHATVFSNKKYGRFEKRLMRWALSNADMIICVSEGLRDILEEMTLRQDILIIPNTIDFKTFVNNDIAVHKIKKENDKIKICSVGYLMEKKGFDRLINVINKLIKDFGYDVELSIVGAGPQYDSLSILIRQYDLQDSIFLLGELDKKKISELMLSSDLFILLSRVETFGVVIIEGLATGLYCVATKCGGPEYIIKDKKLGHLLKNTNDVEYLSSEIDNLLQNKAYDKDQIYRMSYARQEYGFERFLELFNDLVL
;
A
#
# COMPACT_ATOMS: atom_id res chain seq x y z
N MET A 1 0.67 6.04 15.53
CA MET A 1 0.68 6.68 14.18
C MET A 1 -0.29 5.92 13.30
N ARG A 2 -1.11 6.60 12.50
CA ARG A 2 -2.05 5.91 11.59
C ARG A 2 -1.26 5.14 10.53
N THR A 3 -1.66 3.90 10.25
CA THR A 3 -1.04 2.98 9.27
C THR A 3 -1.13 3.44 7.80
N GLN A 4 -1.88 4.50 7.52
CA GLN A 4 -1.99 5.10 6.18
C GLN A 4 -0.70 5.86 5.82
N GLY A 5 -0.05 5.47 4.71
CA GLY A 5 1.13 6.16 4.17
C GLY A 5 2.49 5.59 4.63
N LEU A 6 2.54 4.42 5.25
CA LEU A 6 3.79 3.80 5.69
C LEU A 6 4.76 3.51 4.53
N PHE A 7 4.27 3.24 3.33
CA PHE A 7 5.11 3.01 2.15
C PHE A 7 5.91 4.25 1.70
N PHE A 8 5.41 5.47 1.94
CA PHE A 8 6.21 6.69 1.69
C PHE A 8 7.42 6.76 2.61
N ARG A 9 7.24 6.32 3.86
CA ARG A 9 8.31 6.26 4.84
C ARG A 9 9.37 5.24 4.45
N ASP A 10 8.97 4.08 3.94
CA ASP A 10 9.90 3.04 3.50
C ASP A 10 10.70 3.52 2.27
N GLN A 11 10.09 4.24 1.33
CA GLN A 11 10.80 4.88 0.23
C GLN A 11 11.77 5.96 0.71
N ALA A 12 11.35 6.84 1.63
CA ALA A 12 12.24 7.84 2.22
C ALA A 12 13.43 7.20 2.95
N ARG A 13 13.20 6.10 3.68
CA ARG A 13 14.25 5.31 4.34
C ARG A 13 15.20 4.64 3.34
N ALA A 14 14.67 4.13 2.24
CA ALA A 14 15.52 3.59 1.19
C ALA A 14 16.44 4.68 0.64
N LEU A 15 15.87 5.82 0.22
CA LEU A 15 16.63 6.94 -0.32
C LEU A 15 17.65 7.52 0.68
N SER A 16 17.35 7.54 1.97
CA SER A 16 18.25 8.08 3.00
C SER A 16 19.51 7.27 3.21
N LYS A 17 19.65 6.08 2.62
CA LYS A 17 20.89 5.31 2.65
C LYS A 17 22.00 5.93 1.80
N GLU A 18 21.66 6.66 0.75
CA GLU A 18 22.60 7.22 -0.22
C GLU A 18 22.44 8.74 -0.42
N HIS A 19 21.31 9.31 0.01
CA HIS A 19 20.96 10.72 -0.17
C HIS A 19 20.60 11.39 1.15
N GLU A 20 20.78 12.71 1.24
CA GLU A 20 20.21 13.50 2.35
C GLU A 20 18.71 13.73 2.07
N VAL A 21 17.84 13.09 2.86
CA VAL A 21 16.39 13.12 2.69
C VAL A 21 15.72 13.81 3.88
N ASP A 22 14.98 14.87 3.60
CA ASP A 22 14.13 15.53 4.58
C ASP A 22 12.67 15.53 4.08
N VAL A 23 11.73 15.33 4.98
CA VAL A 23 10.30 15.19 4.65
C VAL A 23 9.52 16.43 5.11
N LEU A 24 8.77 17.04 4.21
CA LEU A 24 7.79 18.07 4.51
C LEU A 24 6.39 17.45 4.50
N TYR A 25 5.72 17.46 5.63
CA TYR A 25 4.41 16.84 5.77
C TYR A 25 3.37 17.78 6.40
N CYS A 26 2.30 18.00 5.65
CA CYS A 26 1.17 18.82 6.08
C CYS A 26 -0.02 17.90 6.40
N HIS A 27 -0.59 17.99 7.59
CA HIS A 27 -1.73 17.18 7.96
C HIS A 27 -2.83 17.97 8.68
N ARG A 28 -4.04 17.44 8.65
CA ARG A 28 -5.17 18.02 9.36
C ARG A 28 -5.08 17.75 10.86
N GLY A 29 -4.97 18.83 11.64
CA GLY A 29 -4.96 18.80 13.10
C GLY A 29 -6.09 19.62 13.70
N LYS A 30 -6.24 19.54 15.04
CA LYS A 30 -7.19 20.38 15.80
C LYS A 30 -6.72 21.84 15.93
N ARG A 31 -5.43 22.10 15.79
CA ARG A 31 -4.77 23.41 15.91
C ARG A 31 -3.71 23.57 14.85
N PHE A 32 -3.32 24.79 14.54
CA PHE A 32 -2.09 25.08 13.82
C PHE A 32 -0.90 24.79 14.73
N TYR A 33 0.02 23.96 14.27
CA TYR A 33 1.28 23.70 14.95
C TYR A 33 2.35 23.27 13.94
N SER A 34 3.59 23.55 14.26
CA SER A 34 4.76 23.04 13.55
C SER A 34 5.58 22.19 14.50
N ASN A 35 6.08 21.07 14.04
CA ASN A 35 6.97 20.20 14.81
C ASN A 35 8.02 19.60 13.89
N LEU A 36 9.18 19.28 14.46
CA LEU A 36 10.25 18.54 13.82
C LEU A 36 10.35 17.19 14.52
N TYR A 37 10.24 16.14 13.75
CA TYR A 37 10.42 14.77 14.21
C TYR A 37 11.54 14.12 13.44
N THR A 38 12.42 13.40 14.11
CA THR A 38 13.51 12.64 13.47
C THR A 38 13.27 11.16 13.72
N ASP A 39 13.29 10.37 12.63
CA ASP A 39 13.10 8.93 12.65
C ASP A 39 14.07 8.30 11.66
N ASP A 40 14.91 7.39 12.15
CA ASP A 40 15.99 6.77 11.37
C ASP A 40 16.88 7.78 10.60
N GLY A 41 17.17 8.93 11.22
CA GLY A 41 17.97 10.00 10.62
C GLY A 41 17.20 10.94 9.69
N ILE A 42 15.97 10.62 9.31
CA ILE A 42 15.12 11.44 8.43
C ILE A 42 14.40 12.49 9.26
N LYS A 43 14.63 13.76 8.93
CA LYS A 43 13.92 14.88 9.57
C LYS A 43 12.58 15.09 8.88
N THR A 44 11.51 15.00 9.65
CA THR A 44 10.16 15.27 9.15
C THR A 44 9.63 16.56 9.77
N PHE A 45 9.39 17.55 8.94
CA PHE A 45 8.81 18.83 9.31
C PHE A 45 7.30 18.74 9.18
N TYR A 46 6.61 18.76 10.32
CA TYR A 46 5.15 18.69 10.38
C TYR A 46 4.51 20.06 10.49
N TRP A 47 3.48 20.31 9.66
CA TRP A 47 2.59 21.42 9.86
C TRP A 47 1.14 20.94 9.94
N GLY A 48 0.48 21.24 11.07
CA GLY A 48 -0.93 20.99 11.29
C GLY A 48 -1.78 22.14 10.76
N TYR A 49 -2.89 21.82 10.07
CA TYR A 49 -3.87 22.82 9.63
C TYR A 49 -5.30 22.42 10.03
N ARG A 50 -6.22 23.41 10.15
CA ARG A 50 -7.57 23.21 10.71
C ARG A 50 -8.69 23.04 9.67
N LEU A 51 -8.48 23.41 8.41
CA LEU A 51 -9.52 23.45 7.39
C LEU A 51 -9.96 22.04 6.93
N ARG A 52 -11.23 21.90 6.52
CA ARG A 52 -11.78 20.60 6.05
C ARG A 52 -11.08 20.13 4.76
N ILE A 53 -10.68 18.86 4.74
CA ILE A 53 -10.24 18.17 3.51
C ILE A 53 -11.45 18.10 2.56
N GLY A 54 -11.22 18.32 1.27
CA GLY A 54 -12.26 18.19 0.24
C GLY A 54 -12.89 19.48 -0.23
N SER A 55 -12.66 20.61 0.43
CA SER A 55 -13.04 21.92 -0.10
C SER A 55 -11.91 22.48 -0.99
N ILE A 56 -12.26 23.22 -2.03
CA ILE A 56 -11.30 23.95 -2.88
C ILE A 56 -10.44 24.89 -2.01
N LEU A 57 -11.03 25.58 -1.03
CA LEU A 57 -10.32 26.43 -0.09
C LEU A 57 -9.34 25.64 0.79
N GLY A 58 -9.72 24.43 1.22
CA GLY A 58 -8.83 23.51 1.96
C GLY A 58 -7.62 23.09 1.13
N MET A 59 -7.80 22.85 -0.15
CA MET A 59 -6.73 22.54 -1.08
C MET A 59 -5.77 23.73 -1.27
N ILE A 60 -6.31 24.89 -1.58
CA ILE A 60 -5.51 26.12 -1.77
C ILE A 60 -4.69 26.43 -0.52
N SER A 61 -5.29 26.28 0.67
CA SER A 61 -4.57 26.49 1.92
C SER A 61 -3.44 25.48 2.14
N ARG A 62 -3.63 24.20 1.77
CA ARG A 62 -2.54 23.19 1.84
C ARG A 62 -1.41 23.49 0.87
N ILE A 63 -1.73 23.84 -0.38
CA ILE A 63 -0.72 24.26 -1.36
C ILE A 63 0.08 25.43 -0.79
N PHE A 64 -0.59 26.44 -0.25
CA PHE A 64 0.08 27.58 0.38
C PHE A 64 0.98 27.16 1.55
N ILE A 65 0.50 26.26 2.43
CA ILE A 65 1.29 25.75 3.55
C ILE A 65 2.54 25.01 3.06
N TYR A 66 2.42 24.12 2.07
CA TYR A 66 3.59 23.45 1.51
C TYR A 66 4.59 24.46 0.89
N CYS A 67 4.11 25.46 0.18
CA CYS A 67 4.97 26.52 -0.38
C CYS A 67 5.69 27.27 0.74
N MET A 68 5.00 27.66 1.80
CA MET A 68 5.61 28.35 2.94
C MET A 68 6.63 27.48 3.67
N MET A 69 6.30 26.20 3.91
CA MET A 69 7.23 25.25 4.53
C MET A 69 8.50 25.13 3.70
N PHE A 70 8.37 24.96 2.40
CA PHE A 70 9.50 24.83 1.49
C PHE A 70 10.38 26.08 1.45
N ILE A 71 9.78 27.28 1.33
CA ILE A 71 10.51 28.55 1.32
C ILE A 71 11.30 28.74 2.63
N LEU A 72 10.69 28.40 3.78
CA LEU A 72 11.38 28.48 5.08
C LEU A 72 12.50 27.44 5.19
N TYR A 73 12.29 26.25 4.65
CA TYR A 73 13.28 25.18 4.61
C TYR A 73 14.48 25.55 3.74
N GLN A 74 14.23 26.02 2.51
CA GLN A 74 15.27 26.36 1.54
C GLN A 74 16.19 27.51 1.98
N LYS A 75 15.71 28.41 2.85
CA LYS A 75 16.59 29.45 3.47
C LYS A 75 17.74 28.87 4.29
N LYS A 76 17.61 27.60 4.72
CA LYS A 76 18.58 26.93 5.61
C LYS A 76 19.32 25.79 4.93
N ARG A 77 18.79 25.27 3.82
CA ARG A 77 19.31 24.08 3.12
C ARG A 77 19.08 24.19 1.62
N LYS A 78 20.08 23.85 0.86
CA LYS A 78 19.95 23.70 -0.59
C LYS A 78 19.12 22.44 -0.89
N VAL A 79 18.23 22.53 -1.87
CA VAL A 79 17.42 21.43 -2.36
C VAL A 79 17.79 21.17 -3.80
N ASP A 80 18.19 19.94 -4.13
CA ASP A 80 18.57 19.55 -5.48
C ASP A 80 17.40 18.92 -6.24
N ILE A 81 16.47 18.23 -5.55
CA ILE A 81 15.28 17.59 -6.13
C ILE A 81 14.08 17.74 -5.18
N ILE A 82 12.90 18.01 -5.73
CA ILE A 82 11.62 17.95 -5.00
C ILE A 82 10.92 16.65 -5.40
N HIS A 83 10.83 15.69 -4.49
CA HIS A 83 10.09 14.45 -4.69
C HIS A 83 8.73 14.52 -4.00
N CYS A 84 7.66 14.49 -4.78
CA CYS A 84 6.28 14.58 -4.31
C CYS A 84 5.58 13.22 -4.41
N HIS A 85 4.79 12.89 -3.39
CA HIS A 85 3.94 11.71 -3.42
C HIS A 85 2.48 12.11 -3.64
N SER A 86 1.95 11.70 -4.79
CA SER A 86 0.58 11.89 -5.26
C SER A 86 0.17 13.31 -5.64
N VAL A 87 -0.67 13.40 -6.67
CA VAL A 87 -1.44 14.59 -7.05
C VAL A 87 -2.95 14.41 -6.79
N ALA A 88 -3.35 13.26 -6.26
CA ALA A 88 -4.74 12.89 -6.05
C ALA A 88 -5.37 13.63 -4.86
N PHE A 89 -6.40 14.44 -5.10
CA PHE A 89 -7.00 15.33 -4.10
C PHE A 89 -7.53 14.65 -2.85
N ASN A 90 -8.08 13.45 -2.99
CA ASN A 90 -8.62 12.69 -1.86
C ASN A 90 -7.54 12.07 -0.96
N GLN A 91 -6.25 12.19 -1.35
CA GLN A 91 -5.10 11.62 -0.66
C GLN A 91 -3.97 12.64 -0.44
N ASP A 92 -4.33 13.92 -0.23
CA ASP A 92 -3.38 15.02 -0.02
C ASP A 92 -2.54 15.45 -1.26
N GLY A 93 -3.08 15.25 -2.47
CA GLY A 93 -2.44 15.65 -3.73
C GLY A 93 -2.01 17.12 -3.87
N SER A 94 -2.26 17.90 -2.82
CA SER A 94 -1.75 19.27 -2.73
C SER A 94 -0.22 19.35 -2.71
N ALA A 95 0.46 18.29 -2.27
CA ALA A 95 1.93 18.22 -2.25
C ALA A 95 2.51 18.22 -3.68
N GLY A 96 1.96 17.39 -4.59
CA GLY A 96 2.43 17.34 -5.97
C GLY A 96 2.21 18.66 -6.72
N ILE A 97 1.05 19.32 -6.51
CA ILE A 97 0.79 20.62 -7.11
C ILE A 97 1.72 21.69 -6.56
N ALA A 98 1.91 21.74 -5.23
CA ALA A 98 2.85 22.66 -4.59
C ALA A 98 4.29 22.43 -5.09
N GLY A 99 4.70 21.16 -5.20
CA GLY A 99 6.02 20.78 -5.70
C GLY A 99 6.28 21.31 -7.10
N VAL A 100 5.33 21.16 -8.04
CA VAL A 100 5.45 21.67 -9.39
C VAL A 100 5.52 23.21 -9.42
N ILE A 101 4.73 23.90 -8.60
CA ILE A 101 4.80 25.38 -8.48
C ILE A 101 6.20 25.80 -7.99
N LEU A 102 6.69 25.13 -6.94
CA LEU A 102 7.99 25.44 -6.33
C LEU A 102 9.16 25.08 -7.24
N GLY A 103 9.10 23.93 -7.91
CA GLY A 103 10.12 23.56 -8.89
C GLY A 103 10.29 24.59 -9.99
N LYS A 104 9.18 25.07 -10.55
CA LYS A 104 9.20 26.15 -11.56
C LYS A 104 9.71 27.48 -10.99
N LEU A 105 9.32 27.81 -9.76
CA LEU A 105 9.73 29.08 -9.14
C LEU A 105 11.21 29.13 -8.79
N PHE A 106 11.79 27.99 -8.38
CA PHE A 106 13.17 27.92 -7.93
C PHE A 106 14.11 27.19 -8.89
N SER A 107 13.60 26.75 -10.06
CA SER A 107 14.35 25.97 -11.06
C SER A 107 14.93 24.69 -10.46
N ILE A 108 14.13 23.96 -9.68
CA ILE A 108 14.48 22.70 -9.05
C ILE A 108 13.68 21.58 -9.73
N PRO A 109 14.31 20.48 -10.17
CA PRO A 109 13.63 19.33 -10.76
C PRO A 109 12.57 18.75 -9.82
N VAL A 110 11.42 18.36 -10.39
CA VAL A 110 10.28 17.81 -9.66
C VAL A 110 9.97 16.38 -10.11
N VAL A 111 10.05 15.46 -9.20
CA VAL A 111 9.62 14.07 -9.37
C VAL A 111 8.27 13.86 -8.67
N ILE A 112 7.31 13.24 -9.35
CA ILE A 112 6.03 12.88 -8.75
C ILE A 112 5.89 11.36 -8.80
N THR A 113 5.76 10.73 -7.62
CA THR A 113 5.38 9.31 -7.53
C THR A 113 3.89 9.19 -7.21
N GLU A 114 3.15 8.48 -8.08
CA GLU A 114 1.71 8.29 -7.90
C GLU A 114 1.36 6.89 -7.40
N HIS A 115 0.46 6.83 -6.41
CA HIS A 115 0.03 5.59 -5.74
C HIS A 115 -1.49 5.45 -5.65
N ALA A 116 -2.24 6.49 -6.04
CA ALA A 116 -3.63 6.64 -5.64
C ALA A 116 -4.60 5.79 -6.45
N THR A 117 -5.43 5.00 -5.75
CA THR A 117 -6.52 4.24 -6.34
C THR A 117 -7.65 5.10 -6.92
N VAL A 118 -7.64 6.42 -6.68
CA VAL A 118 -8.63 7.34 -7.25
C VAL A 118 -8.56 7.38 -8.77
N PHE A 119 -7.38 7.16 -9.34
CA PHE A 119 -7.19 7.10 -10.79
C PHE A 119 -7.90 5.87 -11.39
N SER A 120 -7.74 4.70 -10.79
CA SER A 120 -8.41 3.46 -11.21
C SER A 120 -9.94 3.55 -11.09
N ASN A 121 -10.44 4.21 -10.05
CA ASN A 121 -11.87 4.37 -9.82
C ASN A 121 -12.49 5.56 -10.57
N LYS A 122 -11.69 6.41 -11.20
CA LYS A 122 -12.11 7.67 -11.87
C LYS A 122 -13.04 8.55 -11.01
N LYS A 123 -12.88 8.51 -9.68
CA LYS A 123 -13.70 9.27 -8.71
C LYS A 123 -13.11 10.67 -8.46
N TYR A 124 -13.14 11.52 -9.48
CA TYR A 124 -12.70 12.92 -9.40
C TYR A 124 -13.54 13.82 -10.31
N GLY A 125 -13.73 15.07 -9.90
CA GLY A 125 -14.44 16.07 -10.68
C GLY A 125 -13.63 16.60 -11.88
N ARG A 126 -14.30 17.32 -12.79
CA ARG A 126 -13.64 17.90 -13.99
C ARG A 126 -12.51 18.87 -13.62
N PHE A 127 -12.71 19.68 -12.59
CA PHE A 127 -11.70 20.63 -12.11
C PHE A 127 -10.49 19.90 -11.50
N GLU A 128 -10.74 18.89 -10.67
CA GLU A 128 -9.69 18.07 -10.08
C GLU A 128 -8.87 17.36 -11.17
N LYS A 129 -9.53 16.76 -12.16
CA LYS A 129 -8.85 16.14 -13.31
C LYS A 129 -7.93 17.12 -14.03
N ARG A 130 -8.42 18.34 -14.27
CA ARG A 130 -7.63 19.37 -14.98
C ARG A 130 -6.39 19.76 -14.20
N LEU A 131 -6.50 19.89 -12.88
CA LEU A 131 -5.41 20.28 -12.00
C LEU A 131 -4.40 19.15 -11.79
N MET A 132 -4.86 17.90 -11.61
CA MET A 132 -4.00 16.71 -11.56
C MET A 132 -3.22 16.57 -12.88
N ARG A 133 -3.92 16.66 -14.02
CA ARG A 133 -3.28 16.62 -15.34
C ARG A 133 -2.24 17.72 -15.49
N TRP A 134 -2.55 18.95 -15.09
CA TRP A 134 -1.61 20.06 -15.15
C TRP A 134 -0.35 19.76 -14.32
N ALA A 135 -0.48 19.28 -13.09
CA ALA A 135 0.65 18.97 -12.23
C ALA A 135 1.53 17.86 -12.84
N LEU A 136 0.91 16.75 -13.26
CA LEU A 136 1.63 15.63 -13.88
C LEU A 136 2.31 16.05 -15.19
N SER A 137 1.62 16.82 -16.07
CA SER A 137 2.22 17.27 -17.34
C SER A 137 3.33 18.31 -17.18
N ASN A 138 3.50 18.91 -16.01
CA ASN A 138 4.53 19.90 -15.72
C ASN A 138 5.58 19.43 -14.70
N ALA A 139 5.50 18.21 -14.23
CA ALA A 139 6.58 17.56 -13.50
C ALA A 139 7.70 17.15 -14.47
N ASP A 140 8.95 17.24 -14.03
CA ASP A 140 10.10 16.80 -14.83
C ASP A 140 10.04 15.29 -15.02
N MET A 141 9.59 14.55 -13.99
CA MET A 141 9.49 13.11 -14.01
C MET A 141 8.24 12.59 -13.30
N ILE A 142 7.62 11.55 -13.86
CA ILE A 142 6.50 10.84 -13.25
C ILE A 142 6.91 9.39 -12.99
N ILE A 143 6.70 8.94 -11.77
CA ILE A 143 6.83 7.56 -11.35
C ILE A 143 5.44 7.03 -10.98
N CYS A 144 5.15 5.79 -11.35
CA CYS A 144 3.99 5.06 -10.86
C CYS A 144 4.39 3.69 -10.34
N VAL A 145 3.51 3.05 -9.58
CA VAL A 145 3.85 1.82 -8.86
C VAL A 145 3.45 0.54 -9.59
N SER A 146 2.75 0.65 -10.71
CA SER A 146 2.30 -0.51 -11.51
C SER A 146 1.99 -0.11 -12.95
N GLU A 147 2.04 -1.09 -13.86
CA GLU A 147 1.69 -0.88 -15.28
C GLU A 147 0.25 -0.37 -15.44
N GLY A 148 -0.72 -0.99 -14.75
CA GLY A 148 -2.11 -0.54 -14.82
C GLY A 148 -2.33 0.91 -14.36
N LEU A 149 -1.51 1.42 -13.44
CA LEU A 149 -1.53 2.82 -13.08
C LEU A 149 -0.82 3.66 -14.15
N ARG A 150 0.27 3.18 -14.74
CA ARG A 150 0.95 3.85 -15.86
C ARG A 150 -0.01 4.10 -17.01
N ASP A 151 -0.71 3.08 -17.48
CA ASP A 151 -1.62 3.18 -18.61
C ASP A 151 -2.70 4.27 -18.39
N ILE A 152 -3.23 4.34 -17.16
CA ILE A 152 -4.20 5.38 -16.77
C ILE A 152 -3.59 6.78 -16.79
N LEU A 153 -2.35 6.92 -16.31
CA LEU A 153 -1.66 8.21 -16.26
C LEU A 153 -1.23 8.67 -17.67
N GLU A 154 -0.80 7.76 -18.53
CA GLU A 154 -0.50 8.01 -19.94
C GLU A 154 -1.75 8.51 -20.69
N GLU A 155 -2.90 7.83 -20.53
CA GLU A 155 -4.18 8.30 -21.09
C GLU A 155 -4.54 9.69 -20.60
N MET A 156 -4.28 9.98 -19.31
CA MET A 156 -4.65 11.26 -18.73
C MET A 156 -3.71 12.39 -19.14
N THR A 157 -2.41 12.16 -19.25
CA THR A 157 -1.38 13.19 -19.46
C THR A 157 -0.91 13.30 -20.91
N LEU A 158 -1.11 12.27 -21.71
CA LEU A 158 -0.53 12.05 -23.04
C LEU A 158 1.01 11.96 -23.02
N ARG A 159 1.61 11.67 -21.87
CA ARG A 159 3.04 11.38 -21.71
C ARG A 159 3.30 9.89 -21.90
N GLN A 160 4.44 9.53 -22.49
CA GLN A 160 4.89 8.15 -22.72
C GLN A 160 6.15 7.82 -21.91
N ASP A 161 6.64 8.76 -21.13
CA ASP A 161 7.87 8.68 -20.34
C ASP A 161 7.60 8.45 -18.84
N ILE A 162 6.49 7.79 -18.53
CA ILE A 162 6.12 7.46 -17.14
C ILE A 162 6.88 6.20 -16.69
N LEU A 163 7.67 6.36 -15.65
CA LEU A 163 8.50 5.29 -15.09
C LEU A 163 7.70 4.40 -14.13
N ILE A 164 8.05 3.12 -14.09
CA ILE A 164 7.51 2.19 -13.09
C ILE A 164 8.60 1.88 -12.07
N ILE A 165 8.40 2.38 -10.84
CA ILE A 165 9.21 1.99 -9.69
C ILE A 165 8.25 1.46 -8.61
N PRO A 166 8.26 0.16 -8.32
CA PRO A 166 7.34 -0.44 -7.36
C PRO A 166 7.57 0.09 -5.95
N ASN A 167 6.54 -0.05 -5.09
CA ASN A 167 6.73 0.22 -3.67
C ASN A 167 7.75 -0.74 -3.08
N THR A 168 8.48 -0.26 -2.09
CA THR A 168 9.47 -1.03 -1.32
C THR A 168 9.02 -1.22 0.12
N ILE A 169 9.57 -2.22 0.79
CA ILE A 169 9.36 -2.47 2.22
C ILE A 169 10.71 -2.65 2.94
N ASP A 170 10.72 -2.36 4.24
CA ASP A 170 11.86 -2.66 5.10
C ASP A 170 11.85 -4.14 5.49
N PHE A 171 12.66 -4.94 4.81
CA PHE A 171 12.76 -6.38 5.05
C PHE A 171 13.23 -6.73 6.46
N LYS A 172 13.98 -5.86 7.14
CA LYS A 172 14.39 -6.08 8.54
C LYS A 172 13.20 -6.21 9.50
N THR A 173 12.06 -5.61 9.12
CA THR A 173 10.83 -5.68 9.91
C THR A 173 10.10 -7.03 9.73
N PHE A 174 10.24 -7.67 8.56
CA PHE A 174 9.49 -8.88 8.20
C PHE A 174 10.31 -10.17 8.27
N VAL A 175 11.65 -10.07 8.34
CA VAL A 175 12.54 -11.23 8.42
C VAL A 175 13.32 -11.16 9.73
N ASN A 176 12.94 -11.98 10.70
CA ASN A 176 13.82 -12.27 11.83
C ASN A 176 14.87 -13.28 11.35
N ASN A 177 16.16 -12.93 11.40
CA ASN A 177 17.26 -13.78 10.96
C ASN A 177 17.32 -15.15 11.68
N ASP A 178 16.59 -15.33 12.79
CA ASP A 178 16.60 -16.54 13.61
C ASP A 178 15.40 -17.48 13.39
N ILE A 179 14.46 -17.11 12.52
CA ILE A 179 13.29 -17.95 12.24
C ILE A 179 13.26 -18.33 10.77
N ALA A 180 14.22 -19.10 10.39
CA ALA A 180 14.00 -19.99 9.27
C ALA A 180 13.08 -21.08 9.73
N VAL A 181 11.84 -20.91 9.39
CA VAL A 181 11.05 -21.86 9.61
C VAL A 181 10.03 -22.66 9.26
N HIS A 182 10.06 -23.68 8.74
CA HIS A 182 9.06 -24.74 8.59
C HIS A 182 8.42 -25.08 9.94
N LYS A 183 7.24 -24.56 10.21
CA LYS A 183 6.32 -25.27 11.07
C LYS A 183 5.96 -26.57 10.37
N ILE A 184 6.47 -27.69 10.89
CA ILE A 184 5.99 -29.01 10.50
C ILE A 184 4.52 -29.07 10.99
N LYS A 185 3.58 -28.84 10.06
CA LYS A 185 2.16 -29.01 10.37
C LYS A 185 1.83 -30.47 10.58
N LYS A 186 1.09 -30.73 11.65
CA LYS A 186 0.42 -32.04 11.82
C LYS A 186 -0.82 -32.06 10.92
N GLU A 187 -1.20 -33.24 10.49
CA GLU A 187 -2.26 -33.46 9.50
C GLU A 187 -3.64 -32.89 9.88
N ASN A 188 -3.86 -32.59 11.18
CA ASN A 188 -5.11 -32.06 11.74
C ASN A 188 -4.96 -30.62 12.31
N ASP A 189 -3.93 -29.88 11.96
CA ASP A 189 -3.80 -28.51 12.45
C ASP A 189 -4.74 -27.55 11.69
N LYS A 190 -5.40 -26.67 12.44
CA LYS A 190 -6.26 -25.59 11.92
C LYS A 190 -5.53 -24.78 10.85
N ILE A 191 -6.18 -24.49 9.73
CA ILE A 191 -5.62 -23.66 8.66
C ILE A 191 -5.69 -22.19 9.08
N LYS A 192 -4.54 -21.56 9.27
CA LYS A 192 -4.43 -20.17 9.68
C LYS A 192 -4.28 -19.25 8.47
N ILE A 193 -5.27 -18.39 8.30
CA ILE A 193 -5.31 -17.40 7.21
C ILE A 193 -5.21 -16.01 7.81
N CYS A 194 -4.41 -15.14 7.21
CA CYS A 194 -4.38 -13.73 7.57
C CYS A 194 -4.74 -12.84 6.38
N SER A 195 -5.31 -11.69 6.71
CA SER A 195 -5.60 -10.62 5.76
C SER A 195 -5.39 -9.26 6.42
N VAL A 196 -4.76 -8.32 5.71
CA VAL A 196 -4.36 -7.04 6.28
C VAL A 196 -4.81 -5.90 5.37
N GLY A 197 -5.46 -4.88 5.93
CA GLY A 197 -5.82 -3.69 5.18
C GLY A 197 -6.79 -2.77 5.90
N TYR A 198 -6.95 -1.55 5.36
CA TYR A 198 -7.95 -0.62 5.87
C TYR A 198 -9.36 -1.14 5.58
N LEU A 199 -10.21 -1.27 6.62
CA LEU A 199 -11.53 -1.92 6.51
C LEU A 199 -12.52 -1.04 5.76
N MET A 200 -12.49 -1.14 4.44
CA MET A 200 -13.37 -0.43 3.51
C MET A 200 -13.78 -1.34 2.35
N GLU A 201 -14.91 -1.04 1.73
CA GLU A 201 -15.58 -1.87 0.72
C GLU A 201 -14.65 -2.35 -0.40
N LYS A 202 -13.77 -1.49 -0.90
CA LYS A 202 -12.84 -1.86 -1.97
C LYS A 202 -11.86 -2.98 -1.59
N LYS A 203 -11.66 -3.24 -0.29
CA LYS A 203 -10.74 -4.28 0.21
C LYS A 203 -11.37 -5.67 0.27
N GLY A 204 -12.70 -5.78 0.11
CA GLY A 204 -13.39 -7.06 -0.06
C GLY A 204 -13.36 -8.00 1.15
N PHE A 205 -13.25 -7.48 2.38
CA PHE A 205 -13.29 -8.31 3.58
C PHE A 205 -14.64 -9.01 3.77
N ASP A 206 -15.72 -8.41 3.29
CA ASP A 206 -17.04 -9.04 3.20
C ASP A 206 -17.02 -10.28 2.30
N ARG A 207 -16.37 -10.21 1.15
CA ARG A 207 -16.19 -11.38 0.27
C ARG A 207 -15.38 -12.47 0.98
N LEU A 208 -14.30 -12.09 1.67
CA LEU A 208 -13.45 -13.05 2.37
C LEU A 208 -14.21 -13.78 3.47
N ILE A 209 -15.02 -13.06 4.28
CA ILE A 209 -15.85 -13.67 5.32
C ILE A 209 -16.86 -14.66 4.70
N ASN A 210 -17.52 -14.29 3.59
CA ASN A 210 -18.43 -15.20 2.89
C ASN A 210 -17.73 -16.46 2.38
N VAL A 211 -16.53 -16.32 1.83
CA VAL A 211 -15.72 -17.46 1.38
C VAL A 211 -15.33 -18.36 2.56
N ILE A 212 -14.86 -17.80 3.67
CA ILE A 212 -14.49 -18.58 4.87
C ILE A 212 -15.72 -19.29 5.45
N ASN A 213 -16.88 -18.63 5.48
CA ASN A 213 -18.12 -19.29 5.89
C ASN A 213 -18.37 -20.57 5.07
N LYS A 214 -18.20 -20.46 3.76
CA LYS A 214 -18.41 -21.59 2.85
C LYS A 214 -17.35 -22.69 3.02
N LEU A 215 -16.08 -22.33 3.19
CA LEU A 215 -15.00 -23.29 3.46
C LEU A 215 -15.27 -24.10 4.74
N ILE A 216 -15.79 -23.46 5.77
CA ILE A 216 -16.12 -24.12 7.04
C ILE A 216 -17.40 -24.96 6.92
N LYS A 217 -18.50 -24.37 6.43
CA LYS A 217 -19.82 -24.99 6.46
C LYS A 217 -20.03 -26.05 5.37
N ASP A 218 -19.56 -25.79 4.14
CA ASP A 218 -19.84 -26.63 2.98
C ASP A 218 -18.68 -27.59 2.67
N PHE A 219 -17.44 -27.15 2.86
CA PHE A 219 -16.25 -27.97 2.59
C PHE A 219 -15.64 -28.62 3.84
N GLY A 220 -16.09 -28.25 5.04
CA GLY A 220 -15.72 -28.91 6.31
C GLY A 220 -14.31 -28.59 6.82
N TYR A 221 -13.69 -27.49 6.36
CA TYR A 221 -12.37 -27.10 6.83
C TYR A 221 -12.40 -26.49 8.22
N ASP A 222 -11.41 -26.81 9.05
CA ASP A 222 -11.12 -26.08 10.29
C ASP A 222 -10.19 -24.90 9.98
N VAL A 223 -10.78 -23.71 9.85
CA VAL A 223 -10.10 -22.46 9.45
C VAL A 223 -10.13 -21.44 10.57
N GLU A 224 -9.00 -20.76 10.75
CA GLU A 224 -8.87 -19.55 11.55
C GLU A 224 -8.48 -18.37 10.65
N LEU A 225 -9.34 -17.35 10.56
CA LEU A 225 -9.06 -16.12 9.82
C LEU A 225 -8.78 -14.95 10.76
N SER A 226 -7.60 -14.36 10.65
CA SER A 226 -7.23 -13.12 11.32
C SER A 226 -7.27 -11.95 10.36
N ILE A 227 -8.12 -10.96 10.59
CA ILE A 227 -8.23 -9.72 9.82
C ILE A 227 -7.62 -8.57 10.62
N VAL A 228 -6.57 -7.94 10.08
CA VAL A 228 -5.90 -6.79 10.68
C VAL A 228 -6.28 -5.50 9.96
N GLY A 229 -6.69 -4.51 10.73
CA GLY A 229 -6.97 -3.17 10.25
C GLY A 229 -8.11 -2.49 10.98
N ALA A 230 -8.24 -1.20 10.76
CA ALA A 230 -9.38 -0.40 11.17
C ALA A 230 -10.05 0.22 9.95
N GLY A 231 -11.27 0.68 10.10
CA GLY A 231 -11.99 1.35 9.01
C GLY A 231 -13.50 1.35 9.20
N PRO A 232 -14.22 2.03 8.29
CA PRO A 232 -15.66 2.25 8.43
C PRO A 232 -16.50 0.95 8.36
N GLN A 233 -15.93 -0.14 7.86
CA GLN A 233 -16.64 -1.42 7.77
C GLN A 233 -16.50 -2.31 9.02
N TYR A 234 -15.77 -1.89 10.05
CA TYR A 234 -15.55 -2.72 11.24
C TYR A 234 -16.85 -3.28 11.82
N ASP A 235 -17.84 -2.43 12.05
CA ASP A 235 -19.13 -2.85 12.64
C ASP A 235 -19.92 -3.77 11.71
N SER A 236 -19.97 -3.47 10.41
CA SER A 236 -20.67 -4.31 9.43
C SER A 236 -20.04 -5.69 9.28
N LEU A 237 -18.71 -5.78 9.29
CA LEU A 237 -17.98 -7.05 9.27
C LEU A 237 -18.20 -7.86 10.57
N SER A 238 -18.21 -7.18 11.74
CA SER A 238 -18.54 -7.80 13.02
C SER A 238 -19.95 -8.39 13.04
N ILE A 239 -20.93 -7.69 12.46
CA ILE A 239 -22.30 -8.16 12.32
C ILE A 239 -22.34 -9.41 11.42
N LEU A 240 -21.65 -9.35 10.26
CA LEU A 240 -21.62 -10.47 9.31
C LEU A 240 -21.01 -11.74 9.92
N ILE A 241 -19.93 -11.61 10.70
CA ILE A 241 -19.31 -12.74 11.42
C ILE A 241 -20.29 -13.38 12.40
N ARG A 242 -21.04 -12.55 13.15
CA ARG A 242 -22.08 -13.07 14.09
C ARG A 242 -23.25 -13.73 13.37
N GLN A 243 -23.69 -13.19 12.23
CA GLN A 243 -24.78 -13.78 11.44
C GLN A 243 -24.45 -15.18 10.92
N TYR A 244 -23.16 -15.47 10.74
CA TYR A 244 -22.70 -16.78 10.30
C TYR A 244 -22.23 -17.71 11.43
N ASP A 245 -22.32 -17.26 12.71
CA ASP A 245 -21.82 -17.99 13.88
C ASP A 245 -20.32 -18.33 13.76
N LEU A 246 -19.51 -17.39 13.30
CA LEU A 246 -18.08 -17.58 13.03
C LEU A 246 -17.16 -16.86 14.02
N GLN A 247 -17.63 -16.48 15.20
CA GLN A 247 -16.87 -15.70 16.19
C GLN A 247 -15.65 -16.46 16.72
N ASP A 248 -15.68 -17.79 16.70
CA ASP A 248 -14.57 -18.66 17.12
C ASP A 248 -13.57 -18.99 15.99
N SER A 249 -13.89 -18.55 14.76
CA SER A 249 -13.09 -18.82 13.57
C SER A 249 -12.57 -17.55 12.88
N ILE A 250 -13.21 -16.39 13.06
CA ILE A 250 -12.83 -15.13 12.41
C ILE A 250 -12.62 -14.02 13.43
N PHE A 251 -11.42 -13.45 13.43
CA PHE A 251 -10.99 -12.43 14.38
C PHE A 251 -10.68 -11.11 13.71
N LEU A 252 -11.37 -10.03 14.13
CA LEU A 252 -11.04 -8.65 13.74
C LEU A 252 -10.08 -8.08 14.79
N LEU A 253 -8.78 -8.05 14.47
CA LEU A 253 -7.71 -7.72 15.42
C LEU A 253 -7.47 -6.21 15.60
N GLY A 254 -8.18 -5.36 14.84
CA GLY A 254 -7.93 -3.92 14.85
C GLY A 254 -6.59 -3.55 14.21
N GLU A 255 -6.10 -2.34 14.50
CA GLU A 255 -4.79 -1.87 14.00
C GLU A 255 -3.66 -2.52 14.79
N LEU A 256 -2.70 -3.10 14.09
CA LEU A 256 -1.46 -3.62 14.64
C LEU A 256 -0.26 -2.86 14.06
N ASP A 257 0.84 -2.80 14.82
CA ASP A 257 2.11 -2.32 14.30
C ASP A 257 2.76 -3.33 13.32
N LYS A 258 3.73 -2.87 12.54
CA LYS A 258 4.39 -3.72 11.51
C LYS A 258 5.02 -4.98 12.09
N LYS A 259 5.56 -4.93 13.31
CA LYS A 259 6.18 -6.08 13.95
C LYS A 259 5.13 -7.16 14.26
N LYS A 260 4.01 -6.77 14.85
CA LYS A 260 2.89 -7.70 15.14
C LYS A 260 2.25 -8.24 13.86
N ILE A 261 2.16 -7.43 12.80
CA ILE A 261 1.72 -7.91 11.48
C ILE A 261 2.67 -8.97 10.95
N SER A 262 3.98 -8.74 11.04
CA SER A 262 5.00 -9.72 10.66
C SER A 262 4.89 -11.02 11.47
N GLU A 263 4.75 -10.93 12.80
CA GLU A 263 4.56 -12.09 13.69
C GLU A 263 3.30 -12.89 13.33
N LEU A 264 2.19 -12.20 13.04
CA LEU A 264 0.95 -12.84 12.57
C LEU A 264 1.16 -13.54 11.22
N MET A 265 1.75 -12.87 10.26
CA MET A 265 2.05 -13.45 8.94
C MET A 265 2.95 -14.68 9.06
N LEU A 266 4.03 -14.62 9.85
CA LEU A 266 4.91 -15.75 10.12
C LEU A 266 4.20 -16.93 10.80
N SER A 267 3.12 -16.68 11.53
CA SER A 267 2.32 -17.71 12.20
C SER A 267 1.15 -18.23 11.36
N SER A 268 0.90 -17.63 10.20
CA SER A 268 -0.17 -18.01 9.27
C SER A 268 0.32 -18.99 8.20
N ASP A 269 -0.61 -19.61 7.49
CA ASP A 269 -0.35 -20.53 6.37
C ASP A 269 -0.57 -19.86 5.02
N LEU A 270 -1.56 -18.98 4.97
CA LEU A 270 -1.97 -18.27 3.77
C LEU A 270 -2.22 -16.79 4.04
N PHE A 271 -1.86 -15.96 3.08
CA PHE A 271 -2.34 -14.59 3.00
C PHE A 271 -3.41 -14.48 1.92
N ILE A 272 -4.60 -13.95 2.26
CA ILE A 272 -5.70 -13.79 1.29
C ILE A 272 -6.15 -12.34 1.22
N LEU A 273 -6.21 -11.79 0.01
CA LEU A 273 -6.66 -10.42 -0.28
C LEU A 273 -7.67 -10.40 -1.43
N LEU A 274 -8.97 -10.40 -1.12
CA LEU A 274 -10.04 -10.39 -2.11
C LEU A 274 -10.51 -8.96 -2.46
N SER A 275 -9.58 -8.06 -2.68
CA SER A 275 -9.86 -6.65 -2.98
C SER A 275 -10.63 -6.49 -4.30
N ARG A 276 -11.52 -5.48 -4.34
CA ARG A 276 -12.20 -5.04 -5.57
C ARG A 276 -11.33 -4.13 -6.42
N VAL A 277 -10.45 -3.36 -5.76
CA VAL A 277 -9.51 -2.45 -6.43
C VAL A 277 -8.25 -2.28 -5.59
N GLU A 278 -7.10 -2.48 -6.22
CA GLU A 278 -5.76 -2.16 -5.69
C GLU A 278 -4.94 -1.48 -6.77
N THR A 279 -4.13 -0.51 -6.38
CA THR A 279 -3.12 0.07 -7.29
C THR A 279 -1.82 -0.72 -7.28
N PHE A 280 -1.51 -1.37 -6.16
CA PHE A 280 -0.31 -2.17 -6.01
C PHE A 280 -0.54 -3.36 -5.08
N GLY A 281 -0.77 -3.13 -3.78
CA GLY A 281 -0.97 -4.19 -2.79
C GLY A 281 0.29 -4.48 -1.98
N VAL A 282 0.88 -3.47 -1.32
CA VAL A 282 2.08 -3.61 -0.47
C VAL A 282 1.99 -4.77 0.51
N VAL A 283 0.81 -5.03 1.07
CA VAL A 283 0.57 -6.14 2.01
C VAL A 283 0.83 -7.53 1.40
N ILE A 284 0.76 -7.68 0.07
CA ILE A 284 1.15 -8.91 -0.62
C ILE A 284 2.66 -9.09 -0.56
N ILE A 285 3.43 -8.01 -0.75
CA ILE A 285 4.89 -8.06 -0.61
C ILE A 285 5.27 -8.40 0.83
N GLU A 286 4.58 -7.83 1.82
CA GLU A 286 4.75 -8.15 3.24
C GLU A 286 4.50 -9.64 3.51
N GLY A 287 3.43 -10.21 2.93
CA GLY A 287 3.15 -11.65 2.97
C GLY A 287 4.25 -12.49 2.31
N LEU A 288 4.68 -12.13 1.11
CA LEU A 288 5.78 -12.83 0.42
C LEU A 288 7.11 -12.73 1.20
N ALA A 289 7.37 -11.58 1.84
CA ALA A 289 8.58 -11.38 2.65
C ALA A 289 8.63 -12.32 3.88
N THR A 290 7.48 -12.72 4.40
CA THR A 290 7.36 -13.73 5.47
C THR A 290 7.25 -15.16 4.93
N GLY A 291 7.32 -15.33 3.61
CA GLY A 291 7.25 -16.61 2.93
C GLY A 291 5.83 -17.15 2.70
N LEU A 292 4.78 -16.37 2.98
CA LEU A 292 3.40 -16.79 2.77
C LEU A 292 3.06 -16.93 1.28
N TYR A 293 2.24 -17.94 0.99
CA TYR A 293 1.57 -18.05 -0.29
C TYR A 293 0.42 -17.04 -0.33
N CYS A 294 0.40 -16.19 -1.36
CA CYS A 294 -0.55 -15.10 -1.44
C CYS A 294 -1.68 -15.39 -2.44
N VAL A 295 -2.92 -15.38 -1.96
CA VAL A 295 -4.11 -15.49 -2.81
C VAL A 295 -4.74 -14.10 -2.95
N ALA A 296 -4.90 -13.62 -4.17
CA ALA A 296 -5.46 -12.30 -4.40
C ALA A 296 -6.37 -12.25 -5.64
N THR A 297 -7.28 -11.29 -5.69
CA THR A 297 -8.08 -11.02 -6.89
C THR A 297 -7.28 -10.19 -7.91
N LYS A 298 -7.52 -10.43 -9.21
CA LYS A 298 -7.03 -9.57 -10.30
C LYS A 298 -7.77 -8.25 -10.27
N CYS A 299 -7.19 -7.21 -9.68
CA CYS A 299 -7.89 -5.95 -9.44
C CYS A 299 -7.02 -4.69 -9.65
N GLY A 300 -5.92 -4.81 -10.39
CA GLY A 300 -5.07 -3.73 -10.88
C GLY A 300 -3.67 -3.65 -10.28
N GLY A 301 -3.41 -4.27 -9.12
CA GLY A 301 -2.11 -4.26 -8.46
C GLY A 301 -1.51 -5.63 -8.21
N PRO A 302 -2.27 -6.59 -7.66
CA PRO A 302 -1.77 -7.92 -7.32
C PRO A 302 -1.13 -8.67 -8.49
N GLU A 303 -1.58 -8.43 -9.72
CA GLU A 303 -1.07 -9.03 -10.95
C GLU A 303 0.39 -8.69 -11.24
N TYR A 304 0.86 -7.55 -10.73
CA TYR A 304 2.26 -7.12 -10.90
C TYR A 304 3.20 -7.72 -9.87
N ILE A 305 2.64 -8.26 -8.78
CA ILE A 305 3.40 -8.88 -7.69
C ILE A 305 3.39 -10.40 -7.85
N ILE A 306 2.22 -11.00 -8.06
CA ILE A 306 2.05 -12.45 -8.18
C ILE A 306 2.21 -12.85 -9.66
N LYS A 307 3.44 -12.88 -10.15
CA LYS A 307 3.78 -13.22 -11.54
C LYS A 307 4.01 -14.72 -11.77
N ASP A 308 4.23 -15.47 -10.70
CA ASP A 308 4.57 -16.89 -10.71
C ASP A 308 3.64 -17.65 -9.74
N LYS A 309 3.24 -18.86 -10.13
CA LYS A 309 2.41 -19.76 -9.30
C LYS A 309 3.08 -20.17 -7.97
N LYS A 310 4.40 -20.06 -7.85
CA LYS A 310 5.11 -20.27 -6.59
C LYS A 310 4.91 -19.14 -5.58
N LEU A 311 4.61 -17.93 -6.07
CA LEU A 311 4.35 -16.76 -5.24
C LEU A 311 2.94 -16.76 -4.69
N GLY A 312 1.98 -17.26 -5.49
CA GLY A 312 0.59 -17.20 -5.11
C GLY A 312 -0.38 -17.52 -6.24
N HIS A 313 -1.65 -17.25 -6.01
CA HIS A 313 -2.73 -17.50 -6.96
C HIS A 313 -3.60 -16.27 -7.18
N LEU A 314 -3.89 -16.00 -8.45
CA LEU A 314 -4.72 -14.87 -8.87
C LEU A 314 -6.13 -15.33 -9.26
N LEU A 315 -7.12 -14.92 -8.48
CA LEU A 315 -8.53 -15.18 -8.71
C LEU A 315 -9.16 -14.11 -9.61
N LYS A 316 -10.26 -14.45 -10.27
CA LYS A 316 -11.10 -13.45 -10.95
C LYS A 316 -11.65 -12.44 -9.93
N ASN A 317 -11.70 -11.17 -10.30
CA ASN A 317 -12.34 -10.14 -9.47
C ASN A 317 -13.86 -10.21 -9.64
N THR A 318 -14.49 -11.01 -8.80
CA THR A 318 -15.95 -11.26 -8.83
C THR A 318 -16.53 -11.25 -7.42
N ASN A 319 -17.86 -11.09 -7.32
CA ASN A 319 -18.60 -11.32 -6.08
C ASN A 319 -19.19 -12.75 -6.00
N ASP A 320 -18.89 -13.60 -6.97
CA ASP A 320 -19.32 -15.00 -6.98
C ASP A 320 -18.55 -15.80 -5.92
N VAL A 321 -19.20 -16.00 -4.79
CA VAL A 321 -18.63 -16.70 -3.63
C VAL A 321 -18.40 -18.19 -3.94
N GLU A 322 -19.25 -18.82 -4.76
CA GLU A 322 -19.07 -20.21 -5.20
C GLU A 322 -17.75 -20.39 -5.92
N TYR A 323 -17.53 -19.55 -6.95
CA TYR A 323 -16.27 -19.56 -7.69
C TYR A 323 -15.07 -19.32 -6.77
N LEU A 324 -15.10 -18.27 -5.94
CA LEU A 324 -13.98 -17.93 -5.07
C LEU A 324 -13.66 -19.05 -4.06
N SER A 325 -14.70 -19.66 -3.48
CA SER A 325 -14.56 -20.76 -2.51
C SER A 325 -14.01 -22.02 -3.17
N SER A 326 -14.49 -22.38 -4.35
CA SER A 326 -14.03 -23.55 -5.09
C SER A 326 -12.55 -23.43 -5.52
N GLU A 327 -12.12 -22.25 -5.94
CA GLU A 327 -10.71 -22.00 -6.28
C GLU A 327 -9.80 -22.13 -5.04
N ILE A 328 -10.24 -21.60 -3.90
CA ILE A 328 -9.48 -21.70 -2.65
C ILE A 328 -9.50 -23.13 -2.12
N ASP A 329 -10.62 -23.84 -2.21
CA ASP A 329 -10.69 -25.27 -1.89
C ASP A 329 -9.67 -26.10 -2.69
N ASN A 330 -9.62 -25.91 -4.01
CA ASN A 330 -8.60 -26.54 -4.87
C ASN A 330 -7.16 -26.28 -4.41
N LEU A 331 -6.87 -25.04 -3.98
CA LEU A 331 -5.55 -24.68 -3.45
C LEU A 331 -5.24 -25.39 -2.13
N LEU A 332 -6.23 -25.51 -1.24
CA LEU A 332 -6.07 -26.16 0.04
C LEU A 332 -5.87 -27.68 -0.13
N GLN A 333 -6.63 -28.33 -1.01
CA GLN A 333 -6.50 -29.75 -1.33
C GLN A 333 -5.11 -30.08 -1.91
N ASN A 334 -4.60 -29.24 -2.82
CA ASN A 334 -3.31 -29.47 -3.47
C ASN A 334 -2.11 -29.05 -2.61
N LYS A 335 -2.33 -28.45 -1.42
CA LYS A 335 -1.29 -27.94 -0.49
C LYS A 335 -0.24 -27.09 -1.21
N ALA A 336 -0.66 -26.30 -2.21
CA ALA A 336 0.25 -25.47 -3.02
C ALA A 336 1.00 -24.43 -2.15
N TYR A 337 0.42 -24.04 -1.04
CA TYR A 337 0.95 -23.03 -0.12
C TYR A 337 2.11 -23.53 0.75
N ASP A 338 2.29 -24.85 0.94
CA ASP A 338 3.32 -25.43 1.80
C ASP A 338 4.72 -25.45 1.16
N LYS A 339 4.80 -25.20 -0.14
CA LYS A 339 6.03 -25.27 -0.90
C LYS A 339 6.62 -23.88 -1.17
N ASP A 340 7.89 -23.84 -1.54
CA ASP A 340 8.56 -22.66 -2.10
C ASP A 340 8.63 -21.42 -1.17
N GLN A 341 8.54 -21.59 0.16
CA GLN A 341 8.59 -20.48 1.12
C GLN A 341 9.87 -19.64 0.98
N ILE A 342 11.04 -20.27 0.92
CA ILE A 342 12.34 -19.58 0.75
C ILE A 342 12.38 -18.84 -0.58
N TYR A 343 11.83 -19.42 -1.64
CA TYR A 343 11.72 -18.75 -2.94
C TYR A 343 10.91 -17.46 -2.82
N ARG A 344 9.75 -17.48 -2.16
CA ARG A 344 8.90 -16.29 -1.96
C ARG A 344 9.63 -15.19 -1.21
N MET A 345 10.31 -15.53 -0.13
CA MET A 345 11.11 -14.57 0.67
C MET A 345 12.24 -13.95 -0.16
N SER A 346 12.98 -14.79 -0.91
CA SER A 346 14.09 -14.33 -1.75
C SER A 346 13.59 -13.43 -2.89
N TYR A 347 12.53 -13.85 -3.58
CA TYR A 347 11.89 -13.07 -4.64
C TYR A 347 11.44 -11.70 -4.14
N ALA A 348 10.69 -11.67 -3.03
CA ALA A 348 10.20 -10.43 -2.47
C ALA A 348 11.35 -9.49 -2.09
N ARG A 349 12.43 -10.00 -1.49
CA ARG A 349 13.60 -9.21 -1.12
C ARG A 349 14.32 -8.65 -2.35
N GLN A 350 14.50 -9.47 -3.38
CA GLN A 350 15.19 -9.10 -4.60
C GLN A 350 14.42 -8.04 -5.40
N GLU A 351 13.09 -8.19 -5.51
CA GLU A 351 12.27 -7.30 -6.35
C GLU A 351 11.79 -6.05 -5.62
N TYR A 352 11.58 -6.12 -4.27
CA TYR A 352 10.95 -5.05 -3.49
C TYR A 352 11.76 -4.57 -2.30
N GLY A 353 13.02 -5.00 -2.16
CA GLY A 353 13.94 -4.52 -1.13
C GLY A 353 14.42 -3.09 -1.40
N PHE A 354 14.98 -2.47 -0.37
CA PHE A 354 15.52 -1.10 -0.46
C PHE A 354 16.62 -0.99 -1.51
N GLU A 355 17.45 -2.04 -1.65
CA GLU A 355 18.55 -2.09 -2.62
C GLU A 355 18.02 -1.98 -4.05
N ARG A 356 16.99 -2.77 -4.38
CA ARG A 356 16.37 -2.72 -5.71
C ARG A 356 15.66 -1.40 -5.99
N PHE A 357 14.99 -0.86 -4.98
CA PHE A 357 14.35 0.45 -5.10
C PHE A 357 15.36 1.55 -5.37
N LEU A 358 16.50 1.55 -4.66
CA LEU A 358 17.59 2.53 -4.85
C LEU A 358 18.20 2.41 -6.24
N GLU A 359 18.52 1.19 -6.68
CA GLU A 359 19.04 0.94 -8.03
C GLU A 359 18.11 1.56 -9.09
N LEU A 360 16.82 1.19 -9.06
CA LEU A 360 15.84 1.72 -10.01
C LEU A 360 15.68 3.25 -9.92
N PHE A 361 15.70 3.79 -8.72
CA PHE A 361 15.56 5.23 -8.53
C PHE A 361 16.79 5.98 -9.05
N ASN A 362 17.99 5.53 -8.72
CA ASN A 362 19.23 6.17 -9.18
C ASN A 362 19.39 6.06 -10.70
N ASP A 363 19.15 4.88 -11.29
CA ASP A 363 19.33 4.66 -12.73
C ASP A 363 18.32 5.42 -13.59
N LEU A 364 17.11 5.65 -13.09
CA LEU A 364 16.00 6.21 -13.86
C LEU A 364 15.69 7.68 -13.53
N VAL A 365 16.09 8.15 -12.33
CA VAL A 365 15.69 9.46 -11.81
C VAL A 365 16.87 10.41 -11.66
N LEU A 366 18.05 9.94 -11.31
CA LEU A 366 19.27 10.72 -11.08
C LEU A 366 20.25 10.62 -12.23
#